data_dd45de4b43ba7a9aeebc7c73d56565ef
#
_entry.id   dd45de4b43ba7a9aeebc7c73d56565ef
#
_cell.length_a   1.000
_cell.length_b   1.000
_cell.length_c   1.000
_cell.angle_alpha   90.00
_cell.angle_beta   90.00
_cell.angle_gamma   90.00
#
_symmetry.space_group_name_H-M   'P 1'
#
loop_
_entity.id
_entity.type
_entity.pdbx_description
1 polymer ?
#
loop_
_entity_poly.entity_id
_entity_poly.type
_entity_poly.pdbx_seq_one_letter_code
_entity_poly.pdbx_strand_id
1 'polypeptide(L)'
;ASVACVDVNYGQLAWKLRQDSRVTVFERTNIKLADPAELGAPFDVLVADLSFIGLAALAPVFARFAAAGTIFIGLVKPQFESQHDETDHGIVRDESVRLRTVDEVRAALEAAGFECTGVTESPITGHEGNVEYLVRAVFQG
;
A
#
# COMPACT_ATOMS: atom_id res chain seq x y z
N ALA A 1 8.95 -10.62 16.88
CA ALA A 1 8.57 -10.15 15.55
C ALA A 1 9.68 -9.32 14.93
N SER A 2 9.77 -9.32 13.62
CA SER A 2 10.71 -8.50 12.85
C SER A 2 9.96 -7.73 11.77
N VAL A 3 10.52 -6.59 11.35
CA VAL A 3 9.92 -5.71 10.36
C VAL A 3 10.94 -5.36 9.28
N ALA A 4 10.53 -5.48 8.03
CA ALA A 4 11.29 -4.95 6.90
C ALA A 4 10.61 -3.65 6.44
N CYS A 5 11.34 -2.55 6.47
CA CYS A 5 10.88 -1.24 6.02
C CYS A 5 11.50 -0.92 4.66
N VAL A 6 10.66 -0.72 3.66
CA VAL A 6 11.09 -0.47 2.28
C VAL A 6 10.64 0.92 1.84
N ASP A 7 11.57 1.71 1.31
CA ASP A 7 11.29 3.06 0.81
C ASP A 7 12.18 3.38 -0.39
N VAL A 8 11.63 4.06 -1.39
CA VAL A 8 12.42 4.58 -2.52
C VAL A 8 13.28 5.77 -2.09
N ASN A 9 12.90 6.46 -1.04
CA ASN A 9 13.62 7.60 -0.49
C ASN A 9 14.72 7.15 0.50
N TYR A 10 15.44 8.11 1.02
CA TYR A 10 16.49 7.92 2.01
C TYR A 10 16.26 8.84 3.20
N GLY A 11 16.49 8.33 4.41
CA GLY A 11 16.44 9.13 5.63
C GLY A 11 15.03 9.51 6.10
N GLN A 12 13.97 8.91 5.54
CA GLN A 12 12.59 9.23 5.91
C GLN A 12 12.10 8.47 7.14
N LEU A 13 12.71 7.32 7.44
CA LEU A 13 12.31 6.50 8.57
C LEU A 13 12.72 7.17 9.89
N ALA A 14 11.80 7.18 10.87
CA ALA A 14 12.06 7.73 12.18
C ALA A 14 13.29 7.09 12.83
N TRP A 15 14.15 7.91 13.43
CA TRP A 15 15.41 7.48 14.07
C TRP A 15 15.20 6.34 15.06
N LYS A 16 14.13 6.42 15.87
CA LYS A 16 13.80 5.40 16.87
C LYS A 16 13.59 4.02 16.24
N LEU A 17 12.91 3.96 15.10
CA LEU A 17 12.68 2.71 14.38
C LEU A 17 13.97 2.22 13.71
N ARG A 18 14.75 3.13 13.16
CA ARG A 18 16.05 2.80 12.53
C ARG A 18 17.02 2.18 13.52
N GLN A 19 16.94 2.55 14.80
CA GLN A 19 17.78 2.02 15.86
C GLN A 19 17.27 0.70 16.46
N ASP A 20 16.04 0.30 16.16
CA ASP A 20 15.46 -0.93 16.70
C ASP A 20 16.04 -2.15 15.99
N SER A 21 16.59 -3.09 16.78
CA SER A 21 17.23 -4.31 16.23
C SER A 21 16.27 -5.24 15.51
N ARG A 22 14.94 -5.07 15.71
CA ARG A 22 13.92 -5.86 15.03
C ARG A 22 13.57 -5.29 13.65
N VAL A 23 14.05 -4.11 13.32
CA VAL A 23 13.76 -3.41 12.08
C VAL A 23 14.95 -3.48 11.13
N THR A 24 14.72 -3.98 9.93
CA THR A 24 15.68 -3.94 8.82
C THR A 24 15.21 -2.89 7.82
N VAL A 25 16.09 -1.98 7.43
CA VAL A 25 15.76 -0.83 6.58
C VAL A 25 16.31 -1.06 5.18
N PHE A 26 15.41 -0.99 4.18
CA PHE A 26 15.75 -1.09 2.77
C PHE A 26 15.38 0.23 2.09
N GLU A 27 16.29 1.19 2.15
CA GLU A 27 16.11 2.51 1.52
C GLU A 27 16.60 2.52 0.08
N ARG A 28 16.19 3.53 -0.69
CA ARG A 28 16.49 3.64 -2.13
C ARG A 28 16.14 2.35 -2.88
N THR A 29 15.07 1.69 -2.42
CA THR A 29 14.66 0.38 -2.92
C THR A 29 13.29 0.51 -3.56
N ASN A 30 13.20 0.12 -4.84
CA ASN A 30 11.93 0.03 -5.54
C ASN A 30 11.34 -1.36 -5.30
N ILE A 31 10.18 -1.42 -4.66
CA ILE A 31 9.53 -2.69 -4.32
C ILE A 31 9.24 -3.56 -5.54
N LYS A 32 9.03 -2.96 -6.72
CA LYS A 32 8.83 -3.70 -7.98
C LYS A 32 10.05 -4.53 -8.39
N LEU A 33 11.23 -4.05 -8.04
CA LEU A 33 12.52 -4.65 -8.44
C LEU A 33 13.16 -5.46 -7.32
N ALA A 34 12.64 -5.36 -6.10
CA ALA A 34 13.21 -6.02 -4.95
C ALA A 34 13.00 -7.54 -5.02
N ASP A 35 14.01 -8.28 -4.56
CA ASP A 35 13.91 -9.73 -4.41
C ASP A 35 13.18 -10.05 -3.11
N PRO A 36 12.01 -10.71 -3.17
CA PRO A 36 11.28 -11.08 -1.96
C PRO A 36 12.12 -11.82 -0.93
N ALA A 37 12.95 -12.74 -1.36
CA ALA A 37 13.80 -13.55 -0.46
C ALA A 37 14.81 -12.67 0.30
N GLU A 38 15.38 -11.65 -0.36
CA GLU A 38 16.32 -10.74 0.28
C GLU A 38 15.66 -9.89 1.36
N LEU A 39 14.38 -9.56 1.19
CA LEU A 39 13.60 -8.82 2.17
C LEU A 39 13.10 -9.68 3.32
N GLY A 40 13.15 -11.01 3.18
CA GLY A 40 12.69 -11.94 4.21
C GLY A 40 11.28 -12.48 3.99
N ALA A 41 10.74 -12.33 2.77
CA ALA A 41 9.42 -12.87 2.43
C ALA A 41 9.41 -14.41 2.46
N PRO A 42 8.23 -15.03 2.65
CA PRO A 42 6.92 -14.38 2.78
C PRO A 42 6.70 -13.76 4.15
N PHE A 43 5.87 -12.72 4.19
CA PHE A 43 5.53 -12.01 5.43
C PHE A 43 4.15 -12.43 5.94
N ASP A 44 3.96 -12.33 7.25
CA ASP A 44 2.65 -12.57 7.87
C ASP A 44 1.71 -11.39 7.68
N VAL A 45 2.25 -10.17 7.67
CA VAL A 45 1.50 -8.94 7.49
C VAL A 45 2.26 -8.03 6.53
N LEU A 46 1.54 -7.50 5.55
CA LEU A 46 2.03 -6.48 4.63
C LEU A 46 1.23 -5.21 4.85
N VAL A 47 1.90 -4.09 5.05
CA VAL A 47 1.25 -2.78 5.13
C VAL A 47 1.83 -1.86 4.05
N ALA A 48 0.98 -1.07 3.43
CA ALA A 48 1.39 -0.17 2.35
C ALA A 48 0.76 1.21 2.51
N ASP A 49 1.61 2.22 2.57
CA ASP A 49 1.25 3.63 2.51
C ASP A 49 2.21 4.27 1.49
N LEU A 50 1.72 4.44 0.25
CA LEU A 50 2.55 4.83 -0.89
C LEU A 50 2.06 6.14 -1.49
N SER A 51 2.98 6.91 -2.04
CA SER A 51 2.69 8.14 -2.76
C SER A 51 3.13 8.03 -4.22
N PHE A 52 2.40 8.72 -5.10
CA PHE A 52 2.68 8.83 -6.55
C PHE A 52 2.47 7.55 -7.35
N ILE A 53 2.13 6.44 -6.72
CA ILE A 53 1.78 5.19 -7.38
C ILE A 53 0.59 4.56 -6.65
N GLY A 54 -0.36 4.01 -7.40
CA GLY A 54 -1.55 3.40 -6.85
C GLY A 54 -1.33 1.97 -6.38
N LEU A 55 -2.11 1.54 -5.38
CA LEU A 55 -2.10 0.16 -4.90
C LEU A 55 -2.55 -0.81 -5.99
N ALA A 56 -3.50 -0.41 -6.84
CA ALA A 56 -4.00 -1.26 -7.93
C ALA A 56 -2.85 -1.69 -8.85
N ALA A 57 -1.96 -0.77 -9.19
CA ALA A 57 -0.81 -1.06 -10.03
C ALA A 57 0.19 -2.01 -9.36
N LEU A 58 0.26 -2.01 -8.04
CA LEU A 58 1.23 -2.81 -7.28
C LEU A 58 0.66 -4.10 -6.71
N ALA A 59 -0.62 -4.39 -6.89
CA ALA A 59 -1.23 -5.60 -6.34
C ALA A 59 -0.48 -6.89 -6.70
N PRO A 60 -0.05 -7.10 -7.97
CA PRO A 60 0.74 -8.29 -8.31
C PRO A 60 2.10 -8.32 -7.60
N VAL A 61 2.68 -7.16 -7.33
CA VAL A 61 3.96 -7.06 -6.62
C VAL A 61 3.79 -7.51 -5.17
N PHE A 62 2.74 -7.05 -4.49
CA PHE A 62 2.48 -7.44 -3.10
C PHE A 62 2.28 -8.96 -2.97
N ALA A 63 1.65 -9.60 -3.95
CA ALA A 63 1.46 -11.04 -3.96
C ALA A 63 2.78 -11.81 -3.90
N ARG A 64 3.86 -11.26 -4.47
CA ARG A 64 5.19 -11.88 -4.43
C ARG A 64 5.79 -11.96 -3.02
N PHE A 65 5.32 -11.13 -2.11
CA PHE A 65 5.80 -11.07 -0.73
C PHE A 65 4.87 -11.80 0.25
N ALA A 66 3.82 -12.44 -0.26
CA ALA A 66 2.77 -13.07 0.54
C ALA A 66 2.82 -14.58 0.42
N ALA A 67 2.33 -15.26 1.46
CA ALA A 67 1.93 -16.66 1.42
C ALA A 67 0.47 -16.76 1.83
N ALA A 68 -0.14 -17.92 1.62
CA ALA A 68 -1.54 -18.14 2.02
C ALA A 68 -1.74 -17.74 3.50
N GLY A 69 -2.73 -16.88 3.75
CA GLY A 69 -3.00 -16.34 5.08
C GLY A 69 -2.34 -15.00 5.41
N THR A 70 -1.43 -14.50 4.56
CA THR A 70 -0.84 -13.17 4.75
C THR A 70 -1.93 -12.11 4.75
N ILE A 71 -1.93 -11.24 5.77
CA ILE A 71 -2.85 -10.11 5.87
C ILE A 71 -2.22 -8.89 5.21
N PHE A 72 -2.96 -8.27 4.30
CA PHE A 72 -2.58 -7.02 3.65
C PHE A 72 -3.46 -5.89 4.17
N ILE A 73 -2.83 -4.77 4.55
CA ILE A 73 -3.53 -3.53 4.88
C ILE A 73 -2.88 -2.41 4.08
N GLY A 74 -3.66 -1.79 3.22
CA GLY A 74 -3.18 -0.73 2.36
C GLY A 74 -4.02 0.54 2.48
N LEU A 75 -3.38 1.68 2.28
CA LEU A 75 -4.03 2.97 2.26
C LEU A 75 -4.33 3.33 0.80
N VAL A 76 -5.62 3.35 0.45
CA VAL A 76 -6.08 3.76 -0.87
C VAL A 76 -6.12 5.28 -0.91
N LYS A 77 -5.34 5.85 -1.82
CA LYS A 77 -5.23 7.30 -2.03
C LYS A 77 -5.81 7.63 -3.40
N PRO A 78 -7.08 8.06 -3.48
CA PRO A 78 -7.73 8.32 -4.77
C PRO A 78 -6.94 9.27 -5.67
N GLN A 79 -6.20 10.22 -5.10
CA GLN A 79 -5.36 11.15 -5.85
C GLN A 79 -4.24 10.46 -6.63
N PHE A 80 -3.84 9.25 -6.25
CA PHE A 80 -2.81 8.45 -6.94
C PHE A 80 -3.38 7.22 -7.65
N GLU A 81 -4.68 6.95 -7.50
CA GLU A 81 -5.38 5.87 -8.21
C GLU A 81 -6.16 6.39 -9.43
N SER A 82 -6.56 7.67 -9.42
CA SER A 82 -7.38 8.29 -10.46
C SER A 82 -6.55 8.90 -11.58
N GLN A 83 -7.23 9.33 -12.65
CA GLN A 83 -6.59 10.04 -13.75
C GLN A 83 -6.29 11.49 -13.34
N HIS A 84 -5.29 12.09 -13.98
CA HIS A 84 -4.88 13.48 -13.68
C HIS A 84 -6.03 14.48 -13.83
N ASP A 85 -6.87 14.31 -14.84
CA ASP A 85 -8.01 15.20 -15.09
C ASP A 85 -9.17 15.05 -14.11
N GLU A 86 -9.12 14.02 -13.26
CA GLU A 86 -10.10 13.78 -12.20
C GLU A 86 -9.72 14.46 -10.88
N THR A 87 -8.60 15.15 -10.85
CA THR A 87 -8.13 15.88 -9.68
C THR A 87 -8.21 17.38 -9.91
N ASP A 88 -8.43 18.11 -8.83
CA ASP A 88 -8.35 19.58 -8.79
C ASP A 88 -7.10 19.92 -7.96
N HIS A 89 -6.02 20.33 -8.62
CA HIS A 89 -4.73 20.60 -7.99
C HIS A 89 -4.26 19.46 -7.06
N GLY A 90 -4.44 18.22 -7.52
CA GLY A 90 -4.05 17.03 -6.75
C GLY A 90 -5.07 16.57 -5.71
N ILE A 91 -6.27 17.17 -5.69
CA ILE A 91 -7.35 16.82 -4.76
C ILE A 91 -8.49 16.16 -5.52
N VAL A 92 -8.91 14.99 -5.09
CA VAL A 92 -10.10 14.31 -5.63
C VAL A 92 -11.31 14.75 -4.82
N ARG A 93 -12.13 15.60 -5.41
CA ARG A 93 -13.31 16.19 -4.74
C ARG A 93 -14.59 15.40 -4.98
N ASP A 94 -14.65 14.63 -6.06
CA ASP A 94 -15.83 13.86 -6.44
C ASP A 94 -15.87 12.53 -5.70
N GLU A 95 -16.88 12.33 -4.86
CA GLU A 95 -17.07 11.11 -4.10
C GLU A 95 -17.18 9.87 -5.01
N SER A 96 -17.85 10.01 -6.15
CA SER A 96 -18.00 8.89 -7.09
C SER A 96 -16.67 8.42 -7.65
N VAL A 97 -15.74 9.35 -7.89
CA VAL A 97 -14.37 9.03 -8.31
C VAL A 97 -13.63 8.32 -7.18
N ARG A 98 -13.73 8.83 -5.94
CA ARG A 98 -13.09 8.19 -4.79
C ARG A 98 -13.55 6.74 -4.61
N LEU A 99 -14.86 6.51 -4.63
CA LEU A 99 -15.41 5.16 -4.45
C LEU A 99 -15.05 4.24 -5.60
N ARG A 100 -15.00 4.76 -6.84
CA ARG A 100 -14.53 3.96 -7.98
C ARG A 100 -13.08 3.51 -7.80
N THR A 101 -12.20 4.37 -7.30
CA THR A 101 -10.80 3.98 -7.06
C THR A 101 -10.68 2.89 -6.01
N VAL A 102 -11.52 2.92 -4.98
CA VAL A 102 -11.59 1.83 -4.00
C VAL A 102 -11.98 0.52 -4.66
N ASP A 103 -13.01 0.53 -5.51
CA ASP A 103 -13.46 -0.68 -6.22
C ASP A 103 -12.37 -1.20 -7.17
N GLU A 104 -11.65 -0.32 -7.84
CA GLU A 104 -10.53 -0.71 -8.72
C GLU A 104 -9.39 -1.36 -7.94
N VAL A 105 -9.06 -0.83 -6.76
CA VAL A 105 -8.03 -1.42 -5.90
C VAL A 105 -8.47 -2.80 -5.41
N ARG A 106 -9.73 -2.94 -4.98
CA ARG A 106 -10.28 -4.23 -4.55
C ARG A 106 -10.20 -5.26 -5.66
N ALA A 107 -10.63 -4.89 -6.87
CA ALA A 107 -10.58 -5.77 -8.04
C ALA A 107 -9.15 -6.19 -8.37
N ALA A 108 -8.19 -5.27 -8.31
CA ALA A 108 -6.79 -5.58 -8.57
C ALA A 108 -6.21 -6.53 -7.51
N LEU A 109 -6.54 -6.33 -6.24
CA LEU A 109 -6.12 -7.22 -5.16
C LEU A 109 -6.71 -8.63 -5.35
N GLU A 110 -7.99 -8.72 -5.69
CA GLU A 110 -8.64 -10.00 -5.94
C GLU A 110 -8.02 -10.74 -7.13
N ALA A 111 -7.73 -10.02 -8.21
CA ALA A 111 -7.04 -10.59 -9.38
C ALA A 111 -5.64 -11.10 -9.04
N ALA A 112 -4.98 -10.51 -8.03
CA ALA A 112 -3.64 -10.92 -7.59
C ALA A 112 -3.67 -12.05 -6.54
N GLY A 113 -4.85 -12.52 -6.13
CA GLY A 113 -4.99 -13.63 -5.20
C GLY A 113 -5.35 -13.25 -3.77
N PHE A 114 -5.70 -11.98 -3.52
CA PHE A 114 -6.17 -11.52 -2.21
C PHE A 114 -7.70 -11.53 -2.14
N GLU A 115 -8.25 -11.93 -1.00
CA GLU A 115 -9.66 -11.73 -0.69
C GLU A 115 -9.80 -10.46 0.15
N CYS A 116 -10.54 -9.47 -0.36
CA CYS A 116 -10.80 -8.24 0.38
C CYS A 116 -11.84 -8.49 1.46
N THR A 117 -11.47 -8.23 2.71
CA THR A 117 -12.30 -8.53 3.88
C THR A 117 -12.89 -7.29 4.54
N GLY A 118 -12.45 -6.10 4.14
CA GLY A 118 -13.01 -4.87 4.68
C GLY A 118 -12.42 -3.62 4.05
N VAL A 119 -13.21 -2.58 4.04
CA VAL A 119 -12.82 -1.23 3.63
C VAL A 119 -13.43 -0.23 4.61
N THR A 120 -12.65 0.75 5.03
CA THR A 120 -13.14 1.85 5.86
C THR A 120 -12.49 3.16 5.43
N GLU A 121 -13.23 4.26 5.55
CA GLU A 121 -12.64 5.57 5.35
C GLU A 121 -11.62 5.84 6.46
N SER A 122 -10.45 6.35 6.08
CA SER A 122 -9.42 6.70 7.05
C SER A 122 -9.92 7.82 7.96
N PRO A 123 -9.69 7.73 9.29
CA PRO A 123 -10.08 8.80 10.20
C PRO A 123 -9.23 10.07 10.03
N ILE A 124 -8.09 9.96 9.36
CA ILE A 124 -7.25 11.11 9.02
C ILE A 124 -7.25 11.32 7.52
N THR A 125 -7.20 12.58 7.10
CA THR A 125 -7.11 12.93 5.69
C THR A 125 -5.66 12.96 5.22
N GLY A 126 -5.45 12.76 3.93
CA GLY A 126 -4.15 12.89 3.32
C GLY A 126 -3.79 14.34 3.01
N HIS A 127 -2.79 14.53 2.15
CA HIS A 127 -2.30 15.83 1.74
C HIS A 127 -3.45 16.73 1.23
N GLU A 128 -3.50 17.96 1.74
CA GLU A 128 -4.49 18.98 1.39
C GLU A 128 -5.95 18.55 1.60
N GLY A 129 -6.19 17.62 2.53
CA GLY A 129 -7.50 17.17 2.90
C GLY A 129 -8.07 16.06 2.03
N ASN A 130 -7.28 15.40 1.21
CA ASN A 130 -7.72 14.23 0.44
C ASN A 130 -8.30 13.16 1.35
N VAL A 131 -9.49 12.67 1.00
CA VAL A 131 -10.11 11.54 1.68
C VAL A 131 -9.43 10.25 1.22
N GLU A 132 -9.02 9.43 2.16
CA GLU A 132 -8.32 8.16 1.89
C GLU A 132 -9.04 7.01 2.58
N TYR A 133 -8.76 5.78 2.15
CA TYR A 133 -9.46 4.59 2.64
C TYR A 133 -8.47 3.51 3.02
N LEU A 134 -8.78 2.75 4.06
CA LEU A 134 -8.03 1.56 4.44
C LEU A 134 -8.72 0.34 3.86
N VAL A 135 -7.96 -0.52 3.19
CA VAL A 135 -8.42 -1.81 2.69
C VAL A 135 -7.68 -2.92 3.41
N ARG A 136 -8.44 -3.93 3.84
CA ARG A 136 -7.88 -5.15 4.42
C ARG A 136 -8.16 -6.31 3.49
N ALA A 137 -7.15 -7.13 3.25
CA ALA A 137 -7.27 -8.31 2.40
C ALA A 137 -6.43 -9.46 2.97
N VAL A 138 -6.77 -10.68 2.59
CA VAL A 138 -6.03 -11.88 2.99
C VAL A 138 -5.61 -12.62 1.73
N PHE A 139 -4.32 -12.95 1.62
CA PHE A 139 -3.80 -13.68 0.46
C PHE A 139 -4.25 -15.13 0.50
N GLN A 140 -4.77 -15.62 -0.60
CA GLN A 140 -5.32 -16.98 -0.70
C GLN A 140 -4.31 -18.01 -1.22
N GLY A 141 -3.23 -17.52 -1.76
CA GLY A 141 -2.20 -18.39 -2.34
C GLY A 141 -2.20 -18.46 -3.84
#